data_922c8eeca52bf551c3452eb205a73f34
#
_entry.id   922c8eeca52bf551c3452eb205a73f34
#
_cell.length_a   1.000
_cell.length_b   1.000
_cell.length_c   1.000
_cell.angle_alpha   90.00
_cell.angle_beta   90.00
_cell.angle_gamma   90.00
#
_symmetry.space_group_name_H-M   'P 1'
#
loop_
_entity.id
_entity.type
_entity.pdbx_description
1 polymer ?
#
loop_
_entity_poly.entity_id
_entity_poly.type
_entity_poly.pdbx_seq_one_letter_code
_entity_poly.pdbx_strand_id
1 'polypeptide(L)'
;TLGRNIPNFHHCNLKTHYSARVSPICRKSSIMATIVPTTDDQPSILILRFISELAWADAGPEVAEEQVNRLCDEAAECMVAGKWLELASLMLTSAELVFSNPKLSEKDLDCIYTVICTLVTKTESLDEAHDIAKSICSKIILNPTEKSSLRLKILFNLYNMLENPVSRFYVYTKVLDLSLNGKITEQVTPSIKKIEGFMKEWNLNVHDQRDLLLAVVNVLKESKCSPKDAFKFLTMYLATFSSEDVSAIAAAKDEAVQAVIDFIKAPDIFQCDLMGMPIIAQLEKDPNHSLVYQLLNIFLTKQLDAYTEFYTANTSELKNYGLVHEDCVTKMRLLSLVDLASNDSRQIHYDVIQSTLQISDEEVEQWVVKAITAKLIDCKMDQMNRVVLVSRCLNRVFGEEQWKELRTKLYNWRGNINSVINTIQANKVVEDGSQVMQGLMTR
;
A
#
# COMPACT_ATOMS: atom_id res chain seq x y z
N THR A 1 0.76 47.52 -32.12
CA THR A 1 0.36 47.72 -30.71
C THR A 1 -1.17 47.65 -30.56
N LEU A 2 -1.69 46.47 -30.56
CA LEU A 2 -3.07 46.19 -30.16
C LEU A 2 -2.98 45.16 -29.03
N GLY A 3 -3.05 45.67 -27.80
CA GLY A 3 -3.23 44.86 -26.62
C GLY A 3 -4.61 44.20 -26.67
N ARG A 4 -4.69 42.96 -27.03
CA ARG A 4 -5.88 42.13 -26.83
C ARG A 4 -5.93 41.68 -25.37
N ASN A 5 -6.98 42.11 -24.70
CA ASN A 5 -7.35 41.67 -23.36
C ASN A 5 -7.52 40.13 -23.37
N ILE A 6 -6.58 39.46 -22.78
CA ILE A 6 -6.80 38.07 -22.30
C ILE A 6 -7.85 38.17 -21.19
N PRO A 7 -8.96 37.44 -21.22
CA PRO A 7 -9.88 37.43 -20.10
C PRO A 7 -9.15 36.93 -18.90
N ASN A 8 -8.82 37.81 -17.96
CA ASN A 8 -8.33 37.47 -16.64
C ASN A 8 -9.42 36.68 -15.94
N PHE A 9 -9.15 35.43 -15.63
CA PHE A 9 -9.91 34.68 -14.66
C PHE A 9 -9.67 35.26 -13.26
N HIS A 10 -10.26 36.43 -13.00
CA HIS A 10 -10.22 37.07 -11.70
C HIS A 10 -11.25 36.44 -10.77
N HIS A 11 -10.74 35.98 -9.64
CA HIS A 11 -11.41 35.84 -8.35
C HIS A 11 -12.94 35.98 -8.40
N CYS A 12 -13.63 34.87 -8.47
CA CYS A 12 -15.02 34.77 -8.07
C CYS A 12 -15.11 34.12 -6.67
N ASN A 13 -15.15 35.00 -5.66
CA ASN A 13 -15.66 34.63 -4.32
C ASN A 13 -17.18 34.56 -4.42
N LEU A 14 -17.72 33.38 -4.66
CA LEU A 14 -19.17 33.17 -4.51
C LEU A 14 -19.39 31.83 -3.78
N LYS A 15 -19.80 31.99 -2.52
CA LYS A 15 -20.48 30.93 -1.78
C LYS A 15 -21.83 30.70 -2.44
N THR A 16 -21.97 29.65 -3.22
CA THR A 16 -23.27 29.15 -3.65
C THR A 16 -23.34 27.66 -3.41
N HIS A 17 -24.32 27.28 -2.60
CA HIS A 17 -24.77 25.92 -2.38
C HIS A 17 -25.27 25.32 -3.69
N TYR A 18 -24.50 24.41 -4.28
CA TYR A 18 -25.03 23.47 -5.25
C TYR A 18 -24.87 22.06 -4.73
N SER A 19 -26.01 21.50 -4.34
CA SER A 19 -26.17 20.09 -4.01
C SER A 19 -26.18 19.27 -5.31
N ALA A 20 -25.04 18.93 -5.82
CA ALA A 20 -24.95 17.79 -6.72
C ALA A 20 -25.22 16.54 -5.90
N ARG A 21 -26.27 15.80 -6.24
CA ARG A 21 -26.59 14.49 -5.65
C ARG A 21 -25.48 13.50 -6.04
N VAL A 22 -24.37 13.54 -5.32
CA VAL A 22 -23.40 12.47 -5.27
C VAL A 22 -23.96 11.45 -4.29
N SER A 23 -24.17 10.22 -4.74
CA SER A 23 -24.66 9.13 -3.91
C SER A 23 -23.84 9.04 -2.60
N PRO A 24 -24.45 8.69 -1.45
CA PRO A 24 -23.79 8.72 -0.15
C PRO A 24 -22.58 7.79 0.00
N ILE A 25 -22.38 6.89 -0.92
CA ILE A 25 -21.31 5.87 -0.89
C ILE A 25 -19.94 6.45 -1.28
N CYS A 26 -19.89 7.54 -2.06
CA CYS A 26 -18.65 8.10 -2.59
C CYS A 26 -17.91 9.07 -1.65
N ARG A 27 -18.46 9.41 -0.47
CA ARG A 27 -17.90 10.46 0.41
C ARG A 27 -16.68 10.05 1.25
N LYS A 28 -16.25 8.77 1.23
CA LYS A 28 -15.19 8.31 2.16
C LYS A 28 -13.80 8.12 1.56
N SER A 29 -13.58 8.29 0.24
CA SER A 29 -12.28 7.99 -0.39
C SER A 29 -11.72 9.07 -1.33
N SER A 30 -12.11 10.33 -1.20
CA SER A 30 -11.48 11.41 -1.97
C SER A 30 -9.99 11.50 -1.62
N ILE A 31 -9.12 11.15 -2.56
CA ILE A 31 -7.66 11.18 -2.35
C ILE A 31 -7.13 12.60 -2.59
N MET A 32 -7.53 13.22 -3.68
CA MET A 32 -7.38 14.63 -4.02
C MET A 32 -8.55 14.99 -4.95
N ALA A 33 -9.25 16.06 -4.69
CA ALA A 33 -10.32 16.51 -5.56
C ALA A 33 -10.20 18.01 -5.79
N THR A 34 -10.31 18.42 -7.06
CA THR A 34 -10.43 19.81 -7.46
C THR A 34 -11.85 20.04 -7.95
N ILE A 35 -12.52 21.02 -7.37
CA ILE A 35 -13.86 21.44 -7.80
C ILE A 35 -13.67 22.72 -8.60
N VAL A 36 -14.02 22.66 -9.87
CA VAL A 36 -14.05 23.84 -10.76
C VAL A 36 -15.47 24.38 -10.78
N PRO A 37 -15.71 25.58 -10.25
CA PRO A 37 -17.00 26.24 -10.43
C PRO A 37 -17.11 26.69 -11.88
N THR A 38 -18.05 26.15 -12.62
CA THR A 38 -18.41 26.63 -13.97
C THR A 38 -19.73 27.33 -13.87
N THR A 39 -19.76 28.58 -14.43
CA THR A 39 -20.97 29.41 -14.54
C THR A 39 -21.68 29.23 -15.87
N ASP A 40 -21.03 28.54 -16.83
CA ASP A 40 -21.51 28.38 -18.18
C ASP A 40 -22.10 26.99 -18.42
N ASP A 41 -23.16 26.91 -19.18
CA ASP A 41 -23.84 25.66 -19.54
C ASP A 41 -22.99 24.73 -20.43
N GLN A 42 -21.92 25.25 -21.06
CA GLN A 42 -21.06 24.52 -22.00
C GLN A 42 -19.56 24.75 -21.78
N PRO A 43 -18.99 24.38 -20.64
CA PRO A 43 -17.59 24.63 -20.36
C PRO A 43 -16.63 23.90 -21.32
N SER A 44 -17.05 22.77 -21.89
CA SER A 44 -16.24 21.99 -22.83
C SER A 44 -15.94 22.76 -24.12
N ILE A 45 -16.91 23.48 -24.66
CA ILE A 45 -16.72 24.30 -25.90
C ILE A 45 -15.77 25.45 -25.63
N LEU A 46 -15.90 26.15 -24.51
CA LEU A 46 -15.01 27.24 -24.13
C LEU A 46 -13.56 26.79 -24.00
N ILE A 47 -13.36 25.64 -23.37
CA ILE A 47 -12.01 25.05 -23.23
C ILE A 47 -11.47 24.60 -24.56
N LEU A 48 -12.27 23.96 -25.41
CA LEU A 48 -11.83 23.57 -26.75
C LEU A 48 -11.45 24.77 -27.58
N ARG A 49 -12.25 25.84 -27.55
CA ARG A 49 -11.93 27.10 -28.22
C ARG A 49 -10.58 27.66 -27.78
N PHE A 50 -10.36 27.69 -26.46
CA PHE A 50 -9.12 28.17 -25.89
C PHE A 50 -7.91 27.30 -26.30
N ILE A 51 -8.04 25.94 -26.22
CA ILE A 51 -7.00 25.01 -26.66
C ILE A 51 -6.72 25.18 -28.16
N SER A 52 -7.75 25.33 -28.98
CA SER A 52 -7.62 25.53 -30.42
C SER A 52 -6.94 26.86 -30.77
N GLU A 53 -7.29 27.96 -30.09
CA GLU A 53 -6.61 29.24 -30.24
C GLU A 53 -5.12 29.16 -29.90
N LEU A 54 -4.75 28.35 -28.89
CA LEU A 54 -3.36 28.09 -28.56
C LEU A 54 -2.64 27.27 -29.64
N ALA A 55 -3.31 26.26 -30.17
CA ALA A 55 -2.74 25.38 -31.20
C ALA A 55 -2.47 26.08 -32.52
N TRP A 56 -3.33 27.05 -32.87
CA TRP A 56 -3.25 27.81 -34.12
C TRP A 56 -2.66 29.24 -33.94
N ALA A 57 -2.02 29.51 -32.79
CA ALA A 57 -1.49 30.84 -32.47
C ALA A 57 -0.45 31.37 -33.48
N ASP A 58 0.28 30.46 -34.13
CA ASP A 58 1.29 30.79 -35.13
C ASP A 58 0.72 30.89 -36.57
N ALA A 59 -0.53 30.50 -36.77
CA ALA A 59 -1.22 30.67 -38.07
C ALA A 59 -1.76 32.10 -38.24
N GLY A 60 -1.94 32.50 -39.47
CA GLY A 60 -2.54 33.81 -39.74
C GLY A 60 -3.95 33.94 -39.13
N PRO A 61 -4.38 35.16 -38.70
CA PRO A 61 -5.59 35.33 -37.89
C PRO A 61 -6.86 34.83 -38.61
N GLU A 62 -6.96 34.94 -39.91
CA GLU A 62 -8.13 34.48 -40.69
C GLU A 62 -8.21 32.95 -40.71
N VAL A 63 -7.08 32.27 -40.93
CA VAL A 63 -6.99 30.79 -40.94
C VAL A 63 -7.23 30.22 -39.55
N ALA A 64 -6.67 30.85 -38.51
CA ALA A 64 -6.85 30.41 -37.13
C ALA A 64 -8.32 30.49 -36.71
N GLU A 65 -9.03 31.59 -37.03
CA GLU A 65 -10.43 31.79 -36.68
C GLU A 65 -11.36 30.79 -37.38
N GLU A 66 -11.11 30.47 -38.65
CA GLU A 66 -11.88 29.48 -39.39
C GLU A 66 -11.73 28.08 -38.80
N GLN A 67 -10.48 27.69 -38.49
CA GLN A 67 -10.22 26.34 -37.90
C GLN A 67 -10.77 26.25 -36.49
N VAL A 68 -10.66 27.27 -35.66
CA VAL A 68 -11.23 27.29 -34.30
C VAL A 68 -12.74 27.17 -34.34
N ASN A 69 -13.42 27.91 -35.21
CA ASN A 69 -14.88 27.87 -35.34
C ASN A 69 -15.32 26.48 -35.82
N ARG A 70 -14.64 25.89 -36.82
CA ARG A 70 -14.93 24.55 -37.30
C ARG A 70 -14.82 23.48 -36.16
N LEU A 71 -13.76 23.54 -35.35
CA LEU A 71 -13.59 22.62 -34.23
C LEU A 71 -14.65 22.82 -33.14
N CYS A 72 -15.08 24.05 -32.90
CA CYS A 72 -16.17 24.34 -31.97
C CYS A 72 -17.52 23.82 -32.47
N ASP A 73 -17.80 23.95 -33.78
CA ASP A 73 -19.03 23.42 -34.40
C ASP A 73 -19.03 21.89 -34.35
N GLU A 74 -17.91 21.23 -34.67
CA GLU A 74 -17.74 19.76 -34.55
C GLU A 74 -17.95 19.30 -33.12
N ALA A 75 -17.42 20.02 -32.13
CA ALA A 75 -17.62 19.71 -30.70
C ALA A 75 -19.09 19.89 -30.30
N ALA A 76 -19.78 20.91 -30.80
CA ALA A 76 -21.19 21.13 -30.53
C ALA A 76 -22.04 19.99 -31.12
N GLU A 77 -21.73 19.51 -32.33
CA GLU A 77 -22.35 18.34 -32.94
C GLU A 77 -22.13 17.07 -32.11
N CYS A 78 -20.88 16.82 -31.64
CA CYS A 78 -20.56 15.69 -30.76
C CYS A 78 -21.38 15.74 -29.47
N MET A 79 -21.54 16.93 -28.87
CA MET A 79 -22.32 17.07 -27.62
C MET A 79 -23.80 16.78 -27.82
N VAL A 80 -24.39 17.28 -28.94
CA VAL A 80 -25.80 17.06 -29.30
C VAL A 80 -26.03 15.56 -29.63
N ALA A 81 -25.07 14.92 -30.31
CA ALA A 81 -25.12 13.51 -30.68
C ALA A 81 -24.77 12.58 -29.50
N GLY A 82 -24.30 13.10 -28.37
CA GLY A 82 -23.88 12.29 -27.22
C GLY A 82 -22.57 11.52 -27.43
N LYS A 83 -21.71 11.92 -28.39
CA LYS A 83 -20.45 11.26 -28.74
C LYS A 83 -19.29 11.80 -27.89
N TRP A 84 -19.27 11.41 -26.62
CA TRP A 84 -18.34 11.96 -25.63
C TRP A 84 -16.88 11.52 -25.86
N LEU A 85 -16.65 10.31 -26.42
CA LEU A 85 -15.32 9.83 -26.75
C LEU A 85 -14.68 10.66 -27.90
N GLU A 86 -15.46 11.00 -28.95
CA GLU A 86 -14.99 11.84 -30.04
C GLU A 86 -14.66 13.24 -29.53
N LEU A 87 -15.50 13.82 -28.68
CA LEU A 87 -15.26 15.12 -28.03
C LEU A 87 -13.98 15.10 -27.18
N ALA A 88 -13.80 14.07 -26.37
CA ALA A 88 -12.57 13.89 -25.57
C ALA A 88 -11.33 13.82 -26.45
N SER A 89 -11.40 13.12 -27.59
CA SER A 89 -10.31 12.99 -28.54
C SER A 89 -9.97 14.33 -29.17
N LEU A 90 -10.95 15.14 -29.54
CA LEU A 90 -10.75 16.50 -30.06
C LEU A 90 -10.05 17.40 -29.03
N MET A 91 -10.51 17.39 -27.77
CA MET A 91 -9.91 18.20 -26.70
C MET A 91 -8.48 17.75 -26.35
N LEU A 92 -8.17 16.47 -26.52
CA LEU A 92 -6.85 15.91 -26.21
C LEU A 92 -5.86 16.00 -27.38
N THR A 93 -6.28 16.38 -28.58
CA THR A 93 -5.40 16.45 -29.76
C THR A 93 -4.21 17.40 -29.54
N SER A 94 -4.41 18.51 -28.87
CA SER A 94 -3.37 19.52 -28.58
C SER A 94 -2.91 19.50 -27.11
N ALA A 95 -3.12 18.39 -26.40
CA ALA A 95 -2.87 18.29 -24.96
C ALA A 95 -1.41 18.62 -24.58
N GLU A 96 -0.44 18.17 -25.38
CA GLU A 96 0.97 18.43 -25.11
C GLU A 96 1.34 19.91 -25.28
N LEU A 97 0.78 20.57 -26.29
CA LEU A 97 0.98 22.01 -26.50
C LEU A 97 0.46 22.82 -25.30
N VAL A 98 -0.64 22.37 -24.72
CA VAL A 98 -1.23 22.99 -23.53
C VAL A 98 -0.31 22.82 -22.32
N PHE A 99 0.26 21.63 -22.10
CA PHE A 99 1.21 21.38 -21.00
C PHE A 99 2.51 22.16 -21.15
N SER A 100 3.05 22.23 -22.36
CA SER A 100 4.33 22.87 -22.64
C SER A 100 4.24 24.40 -22.74
N ASN A 101 3.03 24.96 -22.70
CA ASN A 101 2.86 26.42 -22.84
C ASN A 101 3.29 27.15 -21.55
N PRO A 102 4.34 28.03 -21.63
CA PRO A 102 4.84 28.73 -20.45
C PRO A 102 3.90 29.85 -19.93
N LYS A 103 2.90 30.23 -20.71
CA LYS A 103 1.93 31.29 -20.35
C LYS A 103 0.80 30.77 -19.45
N LEU A 104 0.60 29.46 -19.40
CA LEU A 104 -0.44 28.80 -18.57
C LEU A 104 0.07 28.51 -17.17
N SER A 105 -0.69 28.95 -16.19
CA SER A 105 -0.44 28.61 -14.81
C SER A 105 -0.86 27.15 -14.55
N GLU A 106 -0.30 26.52 -13.50
CA GLU A 106 -0.73 25.18 -13.09
C GLU A 106 -2.22 25.12 -12.73
N LYS A 107 -2.79 26.22 -12.24
CA LYS A 107 -4.22 26.32 -11.92
C LYS A 107 -5.10 26.29 -13.18
N ASP A 108 -4.67 26.97 -14.22
CA ASP A 108 -5.41 26.98 -15.50
C ASP A 108 -5.39 25.57 -16.12
N LEU A 109 -4.24 24.92 -16.09
CA LEU A 109 -4.10 23.53 -16.54
C LEU A 109 -4.97 22.57 -15.73
N ASP A 110 -4.97 22.70 -14.40
CA ASP A 110 -5.82 21.90 -13.52
C ASP A 110 -7.32 22.09 -13.85
N CYS A 111 -7.76 23.32 -14.10
CA CYS A 111 -9.12 23.63 -14.53
C CYS A 111 -9.46 22.99 -15.89
N ILE A 112 -8.60 23.16 -16.89
CA ILE A 112 -8.79 22.59 -18.24
C ILE A 112 -8.95 21.08 -18.16
N TYR A 113 -8.00 20.39 -17.51
CA TYR A 113 -8.03 18.94 -17.43
C TYR A 113 -9.14 18.42 -16.49
N THR A 114 -9.54 19.17 -15.49
CA THR A 114 -10.70 18.78 -14.66
C THR A 114 -11.97 18.76 -15.50
N VAL A 115 -12.19 19.75 -16.40
CA VAL A 115 -13.35 19.73 -17.30
C VAL A 115 -13.26 18.58 -18.31
N ILE A 116 -12.07 18.30 -18.86
CA ILE A 116 -11.89 17.13 -19.74
C ILE A 116 -12.22 15.82 -18.97
N CYS A 117 -11.77 15.69 -17.72
CA CYS A 117 -12.10 14.53 -16.89
C CYS A 117 -13.60 14.40 -16.58
N THR A 118 -14.36 15.52 -16.53
CA THR A 118 -15.82 15.43 -16.30
C THR A 118 -16.57 14.76 -17.44
N LEU A 119 -15.98 14.62 -18.63
CA LEU A 119 -16.62 13.92 -19.74
C LEU A 119 -16.93 12.46 -19.41
N VAL A 120 -16.13 11.81 -18.57
CA VAL A 120 -16.40 10.42 -18.13
C VAL A 120 -17.69 10.30 -17.33
N THR A 121 -18.18 11.40 -16.74
CA THR A 121 -19.44 11.42 -15.97
C THR A 121 -20.67 11.76 -16.83
N LYS A 122 -20.45 12.13 -18.09
CA LYS A 122 -21.53 12.47 -19.06
C LYS A 122 -21.99 11.26 -19.84
N THR A 123 -21.19 10.20 -19.92
CA THR A 123 -21.53 8.97 -20.62
C THR A 123 -22.45 8.10 -19.77
N GLU A 124 -23.42 7.44 -20.40
CA GLU A 124 -24.25 6.42 -19.78
C GLU A 124 -23.60 5.04 -19.87
N SER A 125 -22.66 4.85 -20.80
CA SER A 125 -21.95 3.58 -21.01
C SER A 125 -20.66 3.54 -20.18
N LEU A 126 -20.52 2.48 -19.36
CA LEU A 126 -19.31 2.24 -18.59
C LEU A 126 -18.09 1.94 -19.46
N ASP A 127 -18.30 1.34 -20.64
CA ASP A 127 -17.23 1.02 -21.58
C ASP A 127 -16.72 2.29 -22.28
N GLU A 128 -17.61 3.19 -22.69
CA GLU A 128 -17.23 4.48 -23.24
C GLU A 128 -16.48 5.33 -22.22
N ALA A 129 -16.94 5.37 -20.96
CA ALA A 129 -16.22 6.03 -19.87
C ALA A 129 -14.83 5.46 -19.68
N HIS A 130 -14.66 4.15 -19.84
CA HIS A 130 -13.36 3.48 -19.77
C HIS A 130 -12.43 3.91 -20.93
N ASP A 131 -12.95 3.98 -22.15
CA ASP A 131 -12.17 4.38 -23.33
C ASP A 131 -11.79 5.87 -23.28
N ILE A 132 -12.66 6.73 -22.78
CA ILE A 132 -12.31 8.13 -22.49
C ILE A 132 -11.19 8.19 -21.44
N ALA A 133 -11.30 7.42 -20.35
CA ALA A 133 -10.27 7.39 -19.33
C ALA A 133 -8.92 6.91 -19.88
N LYS A 134 -8.90 5.90 -20.77
CA LYS A 134 -7.68 5.43 -21.46
C LYS A 134 -7.07 6.56 -22.31
N SER A 135 -7.90 7.28 -23.07
CA SER A 135 -7.45 8.37 -23.92
C SER A 135 -6.81 9.48 -23.10
N ILE A 136 -7.44 9.90 -21.99
CA ILE A 136 -6.89 10.89 -21.06
C ILE A 136 -5.56 10.38 -20.47
N CYS A 137 -5.52 9.18 -19.92
CA CYS A 137 -4.31 8.62 -19.33
C CYS A 137 -3.16 8.55 -20.32
N SER A 138 -3.40 8.11 -21.57
CA SER A 138 -2.37 7.99 -22.59
C SER A 138 -1.68 9.32 -22.87
N LYS A 139 -2.42 10.44 -22.87
CA LYS A 139 -1.88 11.77 -23.10
C LYS A 139 -1.15 12.35 -21.87
N ILE A 140 -1.66 12.08 -20.67
CA ILE A 140 -1.05 12.60 -19.44
C ILE A 140 0.30 11.94 -19.13
N ILE A 141 0.51 10.68 -19.53
CA ILE A 141 1.73 9.91 -19.22
C ILE A 141 2.86 10.18 -20.19
N LEU A 142 2.63 10.78 -21.37
CA LEU A 142 3.65 10.95 -22.41
C LEU A 142 4.94 11.60 -21.89
N ASN A 143 4.86 12.67 -21.09
CA ASN A 143 6.00 13.41 -20.55
C ASN A 143 5.99 13.40 -19.01
N PRO A 144 6.35 12.30 -18.35
CA PRO A 144 6.15 12.10 -16.91
C PRO A 144 6.98 13.05 -16.04
N THR A 145 8.08 13.59 -16.55
CA THR A 145 8.98 14.49 -15.81
C THR A 145 8.53 15.96 -15.84
N GLU A 146 7.69 16.35 -16.79
CA GLU A 146 7.20 17.70 -16.91
C GLU A 146 5.93 17.89 -16.07
N LYS A 147 5.94 18.82 -15.11
CA LYS A 147 4.81 19.13 -14.20
C LYS A 147 4.20 17.87 -13.57
N SER A 148 5.05 16.94 -13.14
CA SER A 148 4.67 15.59 -12.65
C SER A 148 3.57 15.62 -11.57
N SER A 149 3.68 16.54 -10.61
CA SER A 149 2.71 16.67 -9.51
C SER A 149 1.32 17.08 -10.02
N LEU A 150 1.26 17.95 -11.03
CA LEU A 150 0.00 18.36 -11.66
C LEU A 150 -0.62 17.18 -12.44
N ARG A 151 0.19 16.47 -13.24
CA ARG A 151 -0.27 15.28 -13.98
C ARG A 151 -0.82 14.23 -13.03
N LEU A 152 -0.15 14.01 -11.92
CA LEU A 152 -0.61 13.10 -10.88
C LEU A 152 -1.96 13.52 -10.27
N LYS A 153 -2.12 14.81 -9.99
CA LYS A 153 -3.37 15.36 -9.48
C LYS A 153 -4.52 15.15 -10.45
N ILE A 154 -4.30 15.37 -11.75
CA ILE A 154 -5.29 15.15 -12.80
C ILE A 154 -5.72 13.69 -12.86
N LEU A 155 -4.78 12.74 -12.77
CA LEU A 155 -5.12 11.31 -12.73
C LEU A 155 -5.92 10.93 -11.47
N PHE A 156 -5.63 11.51 -10.31
CA PHE A 156 -6.44 11.31 -9.12
C PHE A 156 -7.84 11.91 -9.24
N ASN A 157 -7.98 13.08 -9.88
CA ASN A 157 -9.29 13.67 -10.18
C ASN A 157 -10.09 12.72 -11.09
N LEU A 158 -9.47 12.22 -12.16
CA LEU A 158 -10.08 11.24 -13.05
C LEU A 158 -10.51 9.96 -12.28
N TYR A 159 -9.63 9.41 -11.44
CA TYR A 159 -9.93 8.25 -10.60
C TYR A 159 -11.17 8.46 -9.72
N ASN A 160 -11.29 9.66 -9.11
CA ASN A 160 -12.41 9.99 -8.23
C ASN A 160 -13.75 10.17 -8.99
N MET A 161 -13.71 10.53 -10.27
CA MET A 161 -14.89 10.72 -11.12
C MET A 161 -15.42 9.39 -11.71
N LEU A 162 -14.58 8.36 -11.80
CA LEU A 162 -14.95 7.07 -12.34
C LEU A 162 -15.76 6.25 -11.33
N GLU A 163 -16.81 5.56 -11.79
CA GLU A 163 -17.62 4.62 -10.99
C GLU A 163 -17.22 3.17 -11.23
N ASN A 164 -16.82 2.84 -12.46
CA ASN A 164 -16.46 1.46 -12.84
C ASN A 164 -15.16 1.01 -12.16
N PRO A 165 -15.18 -0.10 -11.38
CA PRO A 165 -13.99 -0.66 -10.73
C PRO A 165 -12.82 -0.95 -11.68
N VAL A 166 -13.11 -1.47 -12.89
CA VAL A 166 -12.09 -1.79 -13.90
C VAL A 166 -11.38 -0.52 -14.39
N SER A 167 -12.15 0.55 -14.62
CA SER A 167 -11.59 1.85 -15.03
C SER A 167 -10.76 2.48 -13.92
N ARG A 168 -11.21 2.37 -12.66
CA ARG A 168 -10.46 2.84 -11.49
C ARG A 168 -9.13 2.10 -11.35
N PHE A 169 -9.15 0.79 -11.48
CA PHE A 169 -7.93 -0.02 -11.47
C PHE A 169 -6.95 0.42 -12.55
N TYR A 170 -7.44 0.57 -13.81
CA TYR A 170 -6.61 1.01 -14.92
C TYR A 170 -5.97 2.38 -14.65
N VAL A 171 -6.75 3.37 -14.21
CA VAL A 171 -6.22 4.71 -13.90
C VAL A 171 -5.22 4.64 -12.75
N TYR A 172 -5.47 3.82 -11.73
CA TYR A 172 -4.56 3.70 -10.60
C TYR A 172 -3.22 3.06 -10.99
N THR A 173 -3.20 2.06 -11.89
CA THR A 173 -1.94 1.53 -12.42
C THR A 173 -1.16 2.62 -13.15
N LYS A 174 -1.85 3.50 -13.90
CA LYS A 174 -1.22 4.64 -14.56
C LYS A 174 -0.72 5.72 -13.59
N VAL A 175 -1.37 5.89 -12.44
CA VAL A 175 -0.86 6.72 -11.33
C VAL A 175 0.47 6.17 -10.80
N LEU A 176 0.59 4.85 -10.60
CA LEU A 176 1.82 4.21 -10.16
C LEU A 176 2.94 4.37 -11.20
N ASP A 177 2.64 4.10 -12.48
CA ASP A 177 3.60 4.28 -13.59
C ASP A 177 4.12 5.72 -13.66
N LEU A 178 3.23 6.70 -13.58
CA LEU A 178 3.59 8.13 -13.59
C LEU A 178 4.45 8.49 -12.38
N SER A 179 4.13 7.96 -11.20
CA SER A 179 4.86 8.26 -9.97
C SER A 179 6.31 7.76 -9.99
N LEU A 180 6.55 6.60 -10.59
CA LEU A 180 7.89 6.04 -10.78
C LEU A 180 8.68 6.87 -11.82
N ASN A 181 8.12 7.06 -13.00
CA ASN A 181 8.79 7.76 -14.10
C ASN A 181 8.99 9.26 -13.80
N GLY A 182 8.07 9.88 -13.08
CA GLY A 182 8.11 11.29 -12.66
C GLY A 182 8.89 11.54 -11.37
N LYS A 183 9.39 10.49 -10.69
CA LYS A 183 10.11 10.55 -9.40
C LYS A 183 9.35 11.28 -8.29
N ILE A 184 8.03 11.10 -8.25
CA ILE A 184 7.13 11.71 -7.27
C ILE A 184 6.43 10.67 -6.38
N THR A 185 7.11 9.58 -6.10
CA THR A 185 6.58 8.42 -5.37
C THR A 185 6.05 8.77 -3.98
N GLU A 186 6.61 9.79 -3.31
CA GLU A 186 6.16 10.23 -1.99
C GLU A 186 4.70 10.71 -1.98
N GLN A 187 4.22 11.32 -3.08
CA GLN A 187 2.84 11.83 -3.17
C GLN A 187 1.80 10.70 -3.28
N VAL A 188 2.20 9.54 -3.76
CA VAL A 188 1.32 8.36 -3.92
C VAL A 188 1.31 7.48 -2.67
N THR A 189 2.35 7.51 -1.85
CA THR A 189 2.48 6.71 -0.63
C THR A 189 1.24 6.73 0.30
N PRO A 190 0.55 7.87 0.55
CA PRO A 190 -0.66 7.88 1.36
C PRO A 190 -1.83 7.06 0.77
N SER A 191 -1.93 6.97 -0.57
CA SER A 191 -2.95 6.17 -1.23
C SER A 191 -2.66 4.68 -1.16
N ILE A 192 -1.39 4.29 -1.19
CA ILE A 192 -0.94 2.90 -1.08
C ILE A 192 -1.38 2.26 0.24
N LYS A 193 -1.46 3.01 1.33
CA LYS A 193 -1.96 2.51 2.62
C LYS A 193 -3.41 2.01 2.55
N LYS A 194 -4.19 2.46 1.56
CA LYS A 194 -5.59 2.06 1.35
C LYS A 194 -5.76 0.96 0.30
N ILE A 195 -4.66 0.49 -0.31
CA ILE A 195 -4.72 -0.40 -1.48
C ILE A 195 -5.43 -1.72 -1.21
N GLU A 196 -5.31 -2.26 0.02
CA GLU A 196 -6.02 -3.48 0.42
C GLU A 196 -7.56 -3.34 0.32
N GLY A 197 -8.07 -2.14 0.65
CA GLY A 197 -9.47 -1.79 0.45
C GLY A 197 -9.83 -1.69 -1.03
N PHE A 198 -8.99 -1.03 -1.80
CA PHE A 198 -9.19 -0.86 -3.24
C PHE A 198 -9.17 -2.19 -4.00
N MET A 199 -8.25 -3.10 -3.66
CA MET A 199 -8.19 -4.43 -4.28
C MET A 199 -9.48 -5.23 -4.09
N LYS A 200 -10.14 -5.09 -2.91
CA LYS A 200 -11.44 -5.72 -2.64
C LYS A 200 -12.57 -5.08 -3.44
N GLU A 201 -12.54 -3.75 -3.61
CA GLU A 201 -13.53 -3.01 -4.40
C GLU A 201 -13.42 -3.33 -5.90
N TRP A 202 -12.19 -3.49 -6.41
CA TRP A 202 -11.95 -3.74 -7.84
C TRP A 202 -12.17 -5.19 -8.25
N ASN A 203 -12.26 -6.13 -7.29
CA ASN A 203 -12.45 -7.57 -7.54
C ASN A 203 -11.48 -8.12 -8.60
N LEU A 204 -10.18 -7.88 -8.40
CA LEU A 204 -9.12 -8.19 -9.35
C LEU A 204 -8.92 -9.71 -9.51
N ASN A 205 -8.59 -10.13 -10.72
CA ASN A 205 -8.05 -11.46 -10.95
C ASN A 205 -6.62 -11.58 -10.36
N VAL A 206 -6.11 -12.80 -10.26
CA VAL A 206 -4.80 -13.07 -9.63
C VAL A 206 -3.65 -12.41 -10.39
N HIS A 207 -3.73 -12.33 -11.72
CA HIS A 207 -2.69 -11.72 -12.55
C HIS A 207 -2.62 -10.21 -12.30
N ASP A 208 -3.74 -9.52 -12.42
CA ASP A 208 -3.80 -8.07 -12.19
C ASP A 208 -3.42 -7.71 -10.74
N GLN A 209 -3.76 -8.60 -9.79
CA GLN A 209 -3.35 -8.44 -8.41
C GLN A 209 -1.83 -8.54 -8.23
N ARG A 210 -1.17 -9.48 -8.92
CA ARG A 210 0.30 -9.62 -8.92
C ARG A 210 0.96 -8.40 -9.51
N ASP A 211 0.51 -7.94 -10.67
CA ASP A 211 1.07 -6.76 -11.36
C ASP A 211 0.92 -5.50 -10.51
N LEU A 212 -0.24 -5.31 -9.89
CA LEU A 212 -0.48 -4.19 -8.98
C LEU A 212 0.44 -4.21 -7.76
N LEU A 213 0.55 -5.37 -7.09
CA LEU A 213 1.38 -5.50 -5.90
C LEU A 213 2.85 -5.26 -6.21
N LEU A 214 3.34 -5.76 -7.36
CA LEU A 214 4.70 -5.54 -7.79
C LEU A 214 4.96 -4.05 -8.12
N ALA A 215 4.03 -3.39 -8.81
CA ALA A 215 4.12 -1.95 -9.07
C ALA A 215 4.17 -1.14 -7.76
N VAL A 216 3.34 -1.50 -6.78
CA VAL A 216 3.34 -0.87 -5.43
C VAL A 216 4.67 -1.09 -4.72
N VAL A 217 5.23 -2.28 -4.76
CA VAL A 217 6.54 -2.59 -4.16
C VAL A 217 7.63 -1.72 -4.79
N ASN A 218 7.63 -1.56 -6.12
CA ASN A 218 8.59 -0.73 -6.82
C ASN A 218 8.48 0.75 -6.41
N VAL A 219 7.26 1.29 -6.31
CA VAL A 219 7.02 2.66 -5.83
C VAL A 219 7.53 2.86 -4.40
N LEU A 220 7.29 1.90 -3.50
CA LEU A 220 7.72 1.98 -2.11
C LEU A 220 9.24 1.85 -1.95
N LYS A 221 9.89 1.02 -2.77
CA LYS A 221 11.36 0.90 -2.80
C LYS A 221 12.02 2.19 -3.26
N GLU A 222 11.50 2.81 -4.30
CA GLU A 222 12.02 4.09 -4.82
C GLU A 222 11.79 5.23 -3.82
N SER A 223 10.66 5.28 -3.15
CA SER A 223 10.33 6.33 -2.17
C SER A 223 11.18 6.29 -0.91
N LYS A 224 11.82 5.15 -0.59
CA LYS A 224 12.61 4.91 0.64
C LYS A 224 11.87 5.25 1.95
N CYS A 225 10.56 5.50 1.88
CA CYS A 225 9.79 5.99 3.02
C CYS A 225 9.46 4.92 4.06
N SER A 226 9.27 3.67 3.65
CA SER A 226 8.87 2.59 4.57
C SER A 226 9.31 1.21 4.06
N PRO A 227 10.50 0.75 4.46
CA PRO A 227 10.94 -0.62 4.14
C PRO A 227 9.97 -1.70 4.63
N LYS A 228 9.29 -1.46 5.76
CA LYS A 228 8.27 -2.38 6.31
C LYS A 228 7.07 -2.53 5.39
N ASP A 229 6.56 -1.41 4.86
CA ASP A 229 5.42 -1.45 3.95
C ASP A 229 5.81 -2.13 2.63
N ALA A 230 7.01 -1.84 2.10
CA ALA A 230 7.52 -2.52 0.92
C ALA A 230 7.63 -4.03 1.11
N PHE A 231 8.19 -4.47 2.25
CA PHE A 231 8.27 -5.88 2.62
C PHE A 231 6.88 -6.52 2.77
N LYS A 232 5.93 -5.82 3.42
CA LYS A 232 4.56 -6.30 3.57
C LYS A 232 3.90 -6.59 2.22
N PHE A 233 3.96 -5.63 1.28
CA PHE A 233 3.35 -5.82 -0.04
C PHE A 233 4.08 -6.87 -0.88
N LEU A 234 5.40 -6.98 -0.74
CA LEU A 234 6.18 -8.04 -1.37
C LEU A 234 5.77 -9.42 -0.83
N THR A 235 5.56 -9.54 0.47
CA THR A 235 5.05 -10.77 1.10
C THR A 235 3.63 -11.09 0.61
N MET A 236 2.77 -10.09 0.48
CA MET A 236 1.42 -10.26 -0.11
C MET A 236 1.49 -10.72 -1.57
N TYR A 237 2.42 -10.18 -2.36
CA TYR A 237 2.67 -10.62 -3.73
C TYR A 237 3.07 -12.09 -3.79
N LEU A 238 4.05 -12.50 -2.96
CA LEU A 238 4.52 -13.89 -2.91
C LEU A 238 3.43 -14.86 -2.42
N ALA A 239 2.52 -14.41 -1.55
CA ALA A 239 1.39 -15.21 -1.06
C ALA A 239 0.32 -15.49 -2.14
N THR A 240 0.33 -14.79 -3.28
CA THR A 240 -0.60 -15.06 -4.38
C THR A 240 -0.25 -16.29 -5.20
N PHE A 241 0.95 -16.86 -5.01
CA PHE A 241 1.42 -18.02 -5.78
C PHE A 241 0.98 -19.32 -5.12
N SER A 242 0.33 -20.18 -5.90
CA SER A 242 -0.01 -21.54 -5.49
C SER A 242 1.05 -22.53 -5.97
N SER A 243 1.11 -23.73 -5.37
CA SER A 243 2.05 -24.78 -5.78
C SER A 243 1.83 -25.29 -7.21
N GLU A 244 0.70 -24.99 -7.82
CA GLU A 244 0.33 -25.42 -9.18
C GLU A 244 0.87 -24.48 -10.26
N ASP A 245 1.24 -23.25 -9.90
CA ASP A 245 1.71 -22.19 -10.82
C ASP A 245 3.21 -22.28 -11.11
N VAL A 246 3.73 -23.41 -11.56
CA VAL A 246 5.19 -23.65 -11.71
C VAL A 246 5.90 -22.63 -12.60
N SER A 247 5.28 -22.22 -13.71
CA SER A 247 5.86 -21.22 -14.61
C SER A 247 5.90 -19.82 -14.02
N ALA A 248 4.84 -19.43 -13.32
CA ALA A 248 4.74 -18.14 -12.65
C ALA A 248 5.72 -18.05 -11.46
N ILE A 249 5.87 -19.15 -10.70
CA ILE A 249 6.84 -19.24 -9.61
C ILE A 249 8.27 -19.12 -10.14
N ALA A 250 8.57 -19.74 -11.29
CA ALA A 250 9.89 -19.62 -11.90
C ALA A 250 10.23 -18.19 -12.32
N ALA A 251 9.24 -17.42 -12.76
CA ALA A 251 9.41 -16.01 -13.14
C ALA A 251 9.61 -15.07 -11.94
N ALA A 252 9.05 -15.42 -10.76
CA ALA A 252 9.10 -14.58 -9.57
C ALA A 252 10.17 -15.00 -8.55
N LYS A 253 11.17 -15.77 -8.97
CA LYS A 253 12.27 -16.23 -8.09
C LYS A 253 13.12 -15.08 -7.57
N ASP A 254 13.41 -14.10 -8.40
CA ASP A 254 14.25 -12.97 -8.04
C ASP A 254 13.58 -12.12 -6.96
N GLU A 255 12.26 -11.93 -7.05
CA GLU A 255 11.46 -11.25 -6.05
C GLU A 255 11.40 -12.04 -4.73
N ALA A 256 11.38 -13.37 -4.79
CA ALA A 256 11.43 -14.22 -3.62
C ALA A 256 12.80 -14.12 -2.91
N VAL A 257 13.89 -14.15 -3.66
CA VAL A 257 15.24 -13.92 -3.14
C VAL A 257 15.35 -12.54 -2.52
N GLN A 258 14.84 -11.52 -3.20
CA GLN A 258 14.84 -10.15 -2.70
C GLN A 258 14.04 -10.01 -1.39
N ALA A 259 12.91 -10.71 -1.27
CA ALA A 259 12.11 -10.70 -0.04
C ALA A 259 12.89 -11.29 1.15
N VAL A 260 13.63 -12.38 0.93
CA VAL A 260 14.48 -12.96 1.97
C VAL A 260 15.60 -12.00 2.38
N ILE A 261 16.24 -11.37 1.40
CA ILE A 261 17.32 -10.41 1.66
C ILE A 261 16.77 -9.17 2.39
N ASP A 262 15.64 -8.64 1.96
CA ASP A 262 14.99 -7.49 2.60
C ASP A 262 14.57 -7.81 4.03
N PHE A 263 14.08 -9.04 4.30
CA PHE A 263 13.80 -9.51 5.66
C PHE A 263 15.07 -9.51 6.52
N ILE A 264 16.17 -10.02 6.02
CA ILE A 264 17.43 -10.12 6.79
C ILE A 264 18.04 -8.74 7.04
N LYS A 265 18.03 -7.86 6.04
CA LYS A 265 18.56 -6.48 6.14
C LYS A 265 17.74 -5.57 7.06
N ALA A 266 16.43 -5.78 7.12
CA ALA A 266 15.57 -4.89 7.89
C ALA A 266 15.80 -5.07 9.39
N PRO A 267 16.27 -4.05 10.13
CA PRO A 267 16.56 -4.16 11.57
C PRO A 267 15.29 -4.29 12.42
N ASP A 268 14.15 -3.94 11.86
CA ASP A 268 12.87 -3.84 12.58
C ASP A 268 11.86 -4.93 12.22
N ILE A 269 12.19 -5.85 11.31
CA ILE A 269 11.31 -6.94 10.88
C ILE A 269 11.85 -8.24 11.46
N PHE A 270 11.17 -8.79 12.47
CA PHE A 270 11.59 -9.99 13.19
C PHE A 270 10.72 -11.21 12.93
N GLN A 271 9.54 -11.00 12.36
CA GLN A 271 8.60 -12.07 11.99
C GLN A 271 8.35 -12.04 10.48
N CYS A 272 8.32 -13.22 9.87
CA CYS A 272 7.85 -13.42 8.51
C CYS A 272 7.31 -14.83 8.32
N ASP A 273 6.28 -14.95 7.46
CA ASP A 273 5.66 -16.24 7.11
C ASP A 273 6.19 -16.79 5.78
N LEU A 274 7.42 -16.41 5.41
CA LEU A 274 8.00 -16.78 4.12
C LEU A 274 8.21 -18.27 3.96
N MET A 275 8.60 -19.01 5.01
CA MET A 275 8.89 -20.46 4.94
C MET A 275 7.70 -21.30 4.48
N GLY A 276 6.47 -20.87 4.76
CA GLY A 276 5.25 -21.57 4.35
C GLY A 276 4.86 -21.35 2.88
N MET A 277 5.55 -20.49 2.16
CA MET A 277 5.19 -20.14 0.78
C MET A 277 5.80 -21.11 -0.23
N PRO A 278 4.99 -21.61 -1.21
CA PRO A 278 5.48 -22.55 -2.23
C PRO A 278 6.67 -22.04 -3.04
N ILE A 279 6.69 -20.74 -3.30
CA ILE A 279 7.76 -20.07 -4.06
C ILE A 279 9.11 -20.10 -3.29
N ILE A 280 9.07 -19.91 -1.98
CA ILE A 280 10.27 -19.98 -1.12
C ILE A 280 10.77 -21.41 -1.00
N ALA A 281 9.86 -22.39 -0.88
CA ALA A 281 10.22 -23.81 -0.83
C ALA A 281 10.93 -24.30 -2.12
N GLN A 282 10.65 -23.65 -3.27
CA GLN A 282 11.38 -23.96 -4.50
C GLN A 282 12.81 -23.44 -4.52
N LEU A 283 13.14 -22.38 -3.77
CA LEU A 283 14.52 -21.88 -3.65
C LEU A 283 15.45 -22.92 -3.02
N GLU A 284 14.94 -23.82 -2.18
CA GLU A 284 15.72 -24.94 -1.60
C GLU A 284 16.30 -25.85 -2.68
N LYS A 285 15.52 -26.09 -3.75
CA LYS A 285 15.89 -27.01 -4.84
C LYS A 285 16.74 -26.34 -5.92
N ASP A 286 16.82 -25.02 -5.90
CA ASP A 286 17.58 -24.26 -6.92
C ASP A 286 19.04 -24.11 -6.48
N PRO A 287 20.02 -24.65 -7.24
CA PRO A 287 21.42 -24.62 -6.87
C PRO A 287 21.97 -23.18 -6.71
N ASN A 288 21.42 -22.22 -7.43
CA ASN A 288 21.87 -20.82 -7.38
C ASN A 288 21.35 -20.08 -6.14
N HIS A 289 20.20 -20.48 -5.59
CA HIS A 289 19.50 -19.75 -4.52
C HIS A 289 19.36 -20.56 -3.22
N SER A 290 19.86 -21.80 -3.19
CA SER A 290 19.82 -22.65 -2.01
C SER A 290 20.50 -22.03 -0.79
N LEU A 291 21.56 -21.23 -1.00
CA LEU A 291 22.23 -20.50 0.09
C LEU A 291 21.33 -19.46 0.74
N VAL A 292 20.50 -18.76 -0.07
CA VAL A 292 19.54 -17.78 0.46
C VAL A 292 18.45 -18.46 1.28
N TYR A 293 17.98 -19.62 0.83
CA TYR A 293 17.03 -20.42 1.59
C TYR A 293 17.63 -20.93 2.91
N GLN A 294 18.88 -21.46 2.89
CA GLN A 294 19.57 -21.89 4.08
C GLN A 294 19.76 -20.74 5.08
N LEU A 295 20.12 -19.55 4.58
CA LEU A 295 20.26 -18.35 5.39
C LEU A 295 18.93 -17.98 6.05
N LEU A 296 17.82 -17.98 5.31
CA LEU A 296 16.48 -17.76 5.87
C LEU A 296 16.15 -18.77 6.97
N ASN A 297 16.42 -20.05 6.72
CA ASN A 297 16.19 -21.10 7.71
C ASN A 297 17.00 -20.86 8.98
N ILE A 298 18.27 -20.45 8.88
CA ILE A 298 19.09 -20.09 10.04
C ILE A 298 18.45 -18.93 10.80
N PHE A 299 18.02 -17.87 10.12
CA PHE A 299 17.37 -16.72 10.76
C PHE A 299 16.02 -17.04 11.41
N LEU A 300 15.33 -18.09 11.00
CA LEU A 300 14.02 -18.47 11.54
C LEU A 300 14.07 -19.59 12.58
N THR A 301 15.04 -20.52 12.49
CA THR A 301 15.03 -21.73 13.30
C THR A 301 16.29 -21.98 14.12
N LYS A 302 17.42 -21.36 13.77
CA LYS A 302 18.72 -21.63 14.41
C LYS A 302 19.17 -20.48 15.30
N GLN A 303 20.24 -20.72 16.07
CA GLN A 303 20.85 -19.75 16.96
C GLN A 303 22.09 -19.09 16.31
N LEU A 304 22.73 -18.17 17.04
CA LEU A 304 23.86 -17.38 16.60
C LEU A 304 25.04 -18.22 16.09
N ASP A 305 25.31 -19.37 16.73
CA ASP A 305 26.43 -20.26 16.36
C ASP A 305 26.31 -20.74 14.91
N ALA A 306 25.13 -21.22 14.53
CA ALA A 306 24.87 -21.68 13.17
C ALA A 306 25.02 -20.55 12.12
N TYR A 307 24.68 -19.32 12.48
CA TYR A 307 24.91 -18.17 11.60
C TYR A 307 26.40 -17.87 11.45
N THR A 308 27.20 -17.90 12.53
CA THR A 308 28.64 -17.64 12.47
C THR A 308 29.39 -18.69 11.65
N GLU A 309 29.05 -19.95 11.79
CA GLU A 309 29.59 -21.05 10.97
C GLU A 309 29.23 -20.83 9.48
N PHE A 310 27.97 -20.53 9.20
CA PHE A 310 27.51 -20.28 7.84
C PHE A 310 28.17 -19.05 7.21
N TYR A 311 28.36 -17.99 7.98
CA TYR A 311 29.01 -16.76 7.53
C TYR A 311 30.48 -17.01 7.16
N THR A 312 31.23 -17.77 7.98
CA THR A 312 32.65 -18.10 7.69
C THR A 312 32.80 -18.90 6.40
N ALA A 313 31.86 -19.78 6.10
CA ALA A 313 31.86 -20.61 4.89
C ALA A 313 31.48 -19.82 3.62
N ASN A 314 30.60 -18.82 3.73
CA ASN A 314 29.97 -18.16 2.55
C ASN A 314 30.15 -16.62 2.56
N THR A 315 31.24 -16.12 3.12
CA THR A 315 31.47 -14.65 3.31
C THR A 315 31.40 -13.85 2.02
N SER A 316 31.94 -14.38 0.90
CA SER A 316 31.96 -13.69 -0.39
C SER A 316 30.55 -13.49 -0.95
N GLU A 317 29.72 -14.52 -0.88
CA GLU A 317 28.36 -14.48 -1.43
C GLU A 317 27.42 -13.60 -0.63
N LEU A 318 27.54 -13.65 0.70
CA LEU A 318 26.76 -12.77 1.59
C LEU A 318 27.09 -11.28 1.36
N LYS A 319 28.35 -10.95 1.08
CA LYS A 319 28.74 -9.59 0.71
C LYS A 319 28.16 -9.17 -0.65
N ASN A 320 28.05 -10.08 -1.62
CA ASN A 320 27.43 -9.78 -2.92
C ASN A 320 25.95 -9.40 -2.77
N TYR A 321 25.25 -10.00 -1.80
CA TYR A 321 23.89 -9.61 -1.46
C TYR A 321 23.81 -8.30 -0.66
N GLY A 322 24.95 -7.68 -0.33
CA GLY A 322 25.03 -6.44 0.43
C GLY A 322 24.56 -6.59 1.89
N LEU A 323 24.82 -7.76 2.49
CA LEU A 323 24.54 -8.02 3.90
C LEU A 323 25.72 -7.56 4.76
N VAL A 324 25.41 -6.77 5.79
CA VAL A 324 26.42 -6.31 6.78
C VAL A 324 26.44 -7.32 7.93
N HIS A 325 27.62 -7.85 8.22
CA HIS A 325 27.77 -8.90 9.25
C HIS A 325 27.29 -8.46 10.63
N GLU A 326 27.66 -7.26 11.03
CA GLU A 326 27.31 -6.70 12.34
C GLU A 326 25.81 -6.55 12.56
N ASP A 327 25.09 -6.12 11.52
CA ASP A 327 23.62 -6.01 11.54
C ASP A 327 22.97 -7.39 11.63
N CYS A 328 23.48 -8.35 10.89
CA CYS A 328 23.01 -9.74 10.93
C CYS A 328 23.24 -10.37 12.32
N VAL A 329 24.42 -10.18 12.92
CA VAL A 329 24.71 -10.66 14.29
C VAL A 329 23.79 -9.98 15.29
N THR A 330 23.58 -8.68 15.18
CA THR A 330 22.67 -7.93 16.06
C THR A 330 21.25 -8.50 15.98
N LYS A 331 20.77 -8.75 14.78
CA LYS A 331 19.43 -9.33 14.56
C LYS A 331 19.35 -10.76 15.10
N MET A 332 20.37 -11.60 14.87
CA MET A 332 20.41 -12.98 15.37
C MET A 332 20.44 -13.02 16.91
N ARG A 333 21.19 -12.13 17.57
CA ARG A 333 21.18 -12.02 19.03
C ARG A 333 19.79 -11.69 19.58
N LEU A 334 19.09 -10.72 18.96
CA LEU A 334 17.72 -10.37 19.36
C LEU A 334 16.74 -11.55 19.15
N LEU A 335 16.86 -12.26 18.02
CA LEU A 335 16.03 -13.44 17.74
C LEU A 335 16.33 -14.60 18.71
N SER A 336 17.60 -14.85 19.05
CA SER A 336 17.98 -15.86 20.04
C SER A 336 17.45 -15.51 21.43
N LEU A 337 17.42 -14.23 21.80
CA LEU A 337 16.83 -13.79 23.06
C LEU A 337 15.30 -14.03 23.10
N VAL A 338 14.61 -13.85 21.96
CA VAL A 338 13.18 -14.17 21.81
C VAL A 338 12.95 -15.67 22.01
N ASP A 339 13.79 -16.53 21.43
CA ASP A 339 13.69 -17.98 21.61
C ASP A 339 13.85 -18.39 23.10
N LEU A 340 14.81 -17.79 23.80
CA LEU A 340 14.98 -18.01 25.25
C LEU A 340 13.74 -17.53 26.03
N ALA A 341 13.14 -16.42 25.62
CA ALA A 341 11.97 -15.84 26.26
C ALA A 341 10.67 -16.65 26.02
N SER A 342 10.66 -17.49 24.99
CA SER A 342 9.51 -18.35 24.66
C SER A 342 9.37 -19.55 25.57
N ASN A 343 10.39 -19.87 26.38
CA ASN A 343 10.37 -21.01 27.27
C ASN A 343 9.30 -20.91 28.37
N ASP A 344 8.69 -22.02 28.73
CA ASP A 344 7.60 -22.10 29.71
C ASP A 344 7.96 -21.56 31.09
N SER A 345 9.26 -21.58 31.47
CA SER A 345 9.74 -21.10 32.77
C SER A 345 9.52 -19.61 32.98
N ARG A 346 9.39 -18.82 31.89
CA ARG A 346 9.29 -17.34 31.92
C ARG A 346 10.38 -16.64 32.74
N GLN A 347 11.42 -17.35 33.10
CA GLN A 347 12.58 -16.87 33.85
C GLN A 347 13.83 -17.22 33.08
N ILE A 348 14.69 -16.25 32.82
CA ILE A 348 15.95 -16.47 32.11
C ILE A 348 17.08 -15.95 32.98
N HIS A 349 18.03 -16.80 33.34
CA HIS A 349 19.23 -16.40 34.05
C HIS A 349 20.19 -15.64 33.14
N TYR A 350 20.90 -14.65 33.66
CA TYR A 350 21.89 -13.87 32.93
C TYR A 350 22.96 -14.74 32.28
N ASP A 351 23.43 -15.79 32.96
CA ASP A 351 24.44 -16.70 32.43
C ASP A 351 23.98 -17.43 31.15
N VAL A 352 22.67 -17.75 31.06
CA VAL A 352 22.09 -18.35 29.85
C VAL A 352 22.04 -17.34 28.73
N ILE A 353 21.68 -16.09 29.03
CA ILE A 353 21.67 -15.02 28.03
C ILE A 353 23.09 -14.78 27.52
N GLN A 354 24.06 -14.67 28.43
CA GLN A 354 25.46 -14.44 28.12
C GLN A 354 26.01 -15.52 27.18
N SER A 355 25.80 -16.77 27.51
CA SER A 355 26.28 -17.92 26.71
C SER A 355 25.62 -17.99 25.34
N THR A 356 24.30 -17.78 25.26
CA THR A 356 23.55 -17.89 24.01
C THR A 356 23.83 -16.72 23.05
N LEU A 357 23.97 -15.51 23.59
CA LEU A 357 24.23 -14.30 22.79
C LEU A 357 25.73 -14.07 22.54
N GLN A 358 26.62 -14.83 23.21
CA GLN A 358 28.09 -14.63 23.15
C GLN A 358 28.49 -13.19 23.45
N ILE A 359 28.08 -12.70 24.62
CA ILE A 359 28.30 -11.34 25.08
C ILE A 359 28.95 -11.33 26.46
N SER A 360 29.49 -10.18 26.88
CA SER A 360 29.96 -9.99 28.24
C SER A 360 28.80 -9.82 29.22
N ASP A 361 29.06 -10.05 30.50
CA ASP A 361 28.08 -9.91 31.56
C ASP A 361 27.49 -8.48 31.62
N GLU A 362 28.33 -7.47 31.43
CA GLU A 362 27.95 -6.06 31.43
C GLU A 362 27.01 -5.67 30.29
N GLU A 363 27.00 -6.43 29.21
CA GLU A 363 26.15 -6.17 28.03
C GLU A 363 24.76 -6.80 28.13
N VAL A 364 24.54 -7.75 29.04
CA VAL A 364 23.27 -8.52 29.14
C VAL A 364 22.07 -7.57 29.26
N GLU A 365 22.13 -6.61 30.18
CA GLU A 365 21.05 -5.68 30.41
C GLU A 365 20.78 -4.78 29.19
N GLN A 366 21.86 -4.35 28.50
CA GLN A 366 21.72 -3.54 27.29
C GLN A 366 20.99 -4.31 26.18
N TRP A 367 21.28 -5.60 26.01
CA TRP A 367 20.59 -6.43 25.02
C TRP A 367 19.13 -6.69 25.38
N VAL A 368 18.83 -6.88 26.66
CA VAL A 368 17.45 -6.99 27.16
C VAL A 368 16.68 -5.67 26.88
N VAL A 369 17.27 -4.52 27.17
CA VAL A 369 16.68 -3.19 26.87
C VAL A 369 16.46 -3.01 25.37
N LYS A 370 17.42 -3.40 24.51
CA LYS A 370 17.24 -3.40 23.05
C LYS A 370 16.05 -4.25 22.60
N ALA A 371 15.89 -5.42 23.17
CA ALA A 371 14.76 -6.30 22.84
C ALA A 371 13.40 -5.74 23.31
N ILE A 372 13.34 -5.07 24.47
CA ILE A 372 12.15 -4.35 24.95
C ILE A 372 11.83 -3.18 24.00
N THR A 373 12.84 -2.40 23.62
CA THR A 373 12.68 -1.25 22.72
C THR A 373 12.18 -1.70 21.34
N ALA A 374 12.67 -2.84 20.85
CA ALA A 374 12.22 -3.46 19.61
C ALA A 374 10.83 -4.12 19.75
N LYS A 375 10.20 -4.08 20.95
CA LYS A 375 8.90 -4.71 21.25
C LYS A 375 8.86 -6.22 21.04
N LEU A 376 9.99 -6.88 21.18
CA LEU A 376 10.11 -8.33 21.04
C LEU A 376 9.69 -9.05 22.31
N ILE A 377 10.07 -8.50 23.48
CA ILE A 377 9.76 -9.02 24.79
C ILE A 377 9.27 -7.91 25.71
N ASP A 378 8.35 -8.27 26.62
CA ASP A 378 8.00 -7.46 27.80
C ASP A 378 8.50 -8.22 29.03
N CYS A 379 9.40 -7.63 29.78
CA CYS A 379 10.03 -8.31 30.92
C CYS A 379 10.40 -7.32 32.04
N LYS A 380 10.71 -7.87 33.21
CA LYS A 380 11.31 -7.20 34.34
C LYS A 380 12.68 -7.79 34.61
N MET A 381 13.67 -6.96 34.86
CA MET A 381 15.02 -7.41 35.25
C MET A 381 15.14 -7.40 36.77
N ASP A 382 15.55 -8.51 37.32
CA ASP A 382 15.91 -8.66 38.74
C ASP A 382 17.44 -8.82 38.81
N GLN A 383 18.10 -7.71 39.05
CA GLN A 383 19.56 -7.64 39.11
C GLN A 383 20.11 -8.37 40.32
N MET A 384 19.37 -8.40 41.45
CA MET A 384 19.82 -9.05 42.67
C MET A 384 19.92 -10.59 42.50
N ASN A 385 18.92 -11.15 41.82
CA ASN A 385 18.89 -12.57 41.54
C ASN A 385 19.48 -12.95 40.17
N ARG A 386 19.91 -11.95 39.37
CA ARG A 386 20.47 -12.11 38.03
C ARG A 386 19.51 -12.87 37.08
N VAL A 387 18.22 -12.47 37.08
CA VAL A 387 17.16 -13.13 36.33
C VAL A 387 16.32 -12.09 35.57
N VAL A 388 15.94 -12.44 34.36
CA VAL A 388 14.94 -11.72 33.57
C VAL A 388 13.61 -12.45 33.66
N LEU A 389 12.57 -11.76 34.16
CA LEU A 389 11.21 -12.27 34.30
C LEU A 389 10.37 -11.84 33.08
N VAL A 390 10.06 -12.77 32.20
CA VAL A 390 9.33 -12.50 30.95
C VAL A 390 7.83 -12.52 31.20
N SER A 391 7.17 -11.41 30.89
CA SER A 391 5.70 -11.29 30.96
C SER A 391 5.05 -11.66 29.63
N ARG A 392 5.66 -11.24 28.51
CA ARG A 392 5.21 -11.50 27.15
C ARG A 392 6.41 -11.56 26.21
N CYS A 393 6.36 -12.46 25.25
CA CYS A 393 7.32 -12.53 24.14
C CYS A 393 6.60 -12.65 22.79
N LEU A 394 7.28 -12.24 21.75
CA LEU A 394 6.89 -12.45 20.38
C LEU A 394 7.35 -13.84 19.95
N ASN A 395 6.57 -14.60 19.21
CA ASN A 395 7.06 -15.85 18.63
C ASN A 395 7.86 -15.53 17.36
N ARG A 396 9.06 -16.12 17.23
CA ARG A 396 9.93 -15.93 16.06
C ARG A 396 9.29 -16.49 14.78
N VAL A 397 8.70 -17.68 14.89
CA VAL A 397 7.90 -18.32 13.85
C VAL A 397 6.56 -18.71 14.47
N PHE A 398 5.46 -18.48 13.75
CA PHE A 398 4.14 -18.89 14.16
C PHE A 398 3.67 -20.05 13.26
N GLY A 399 4.13 -21.25 13.58
CA GLY A 399 3.85 -22.48 12.85
C GLY A 399 2.72 -23.32 13.46
N GLU A 400 2.64 -24.57 13.03
CA GLU A 400 1.60 -25.51 13.46
C GLU A 400 1.59 -25.76 14.97
N GLU A 401 2.76 -25.83 15.59
CA GLU A 401 2.90 -26.04 17.03
C GLU A 401 2.29 -24.89 17.84
N GLN A 402 2.57 -23.64 17.45
CA GLN A 402 2.03 -22.44 18.07
C GLN A 402 0.51 -22.34 17.89
N TRP A 403 -0.01 -22.78 16.73
CA TRP A 403 -1.45 -22.88 16.50
C TRP A 403 -2.10 -23.93 17.42
N LYS A 404 -1.47 -25.09 17.64
CA LYS A 404 -1.96 -26.13 18.55
C LYS A 404 -1.96 -25.62 20.00
N GLU A 405 -0.89 -24.94 20.40
CA GLU A 405 -0.78 -24.35 21.72
C GLU A 405 -1.86 -23.27 21.95
N LEU A 406 -2.04 -22.36 21.00
CA LEU A 406 -3.09 -21.34 21.07
C LEU A 406 -4.49 -21.97 21.15
N ARG A 407 -4.77 -22.99 20.36
CA ARG A 407 -6.02 -23.75 20.42
C ARG A 407 -6.25 -24.34 21.81
N THR A 408 -5.22 -24.92 22.40
CA THR A 408 -5.30 -25.51 23.74
C THR A 408 -5.57 -24.45 24.80
N LYS A 409 -4.89 -23.29 24.74
CA LYS A 409 -5.12 -22.16 25.64
C LYS A 409 -6.55 -21.64 25.54
N LEU A 410 -7.07 -21.45 24.33
CA LEU A 410 -8.44 -21.01 24.09
C LEU A 410 -9.49 -22.02 24.58
N TYR A 411 -9.22 -23.31 24.39
CA TYR A 411 -10.09 -24.37 24.91
C TYR A 411 -10.16 -24.36 26.44
N ASN A 412 -9.02 -24.22 27.11
CA ASN A 412 -8.94 -24.11 28.55
C ASN A 412 -9.65 -22.87 29.08
N TRP A 413 -9.49 -21.72 28.41
CA TRP A 413 -10.22 -20.49 28.77
C TRP A 413 -11.72 -20.67 28.66
N ARG A 414 -12.21 -21.29 27.59
CA ARG A 414 -13.63 -21.62 27.43
C ARG A 414 -14.15 -22.52 28.56
N GLY A 415 -13.36 -23.52 28.96
CA GLY A 415 -13.66 -24.38 30.08
C GLY A 415 -13.78 -23.60 31.39
N ASN A 416 -12.81 -22.73 31.68
CA ASN A 416 -12.80 -21.90 32.88
C ASN A 416 -13.99 -20.93 32.91
N ILE A 417 -14.31 -20.29 31.82
CA ILE A 417 -15.46 -19.38 31.70
C ILE A 417 -16.76 -20.14 31.96
N ASN A 418 -16.93 -21.33 31.36
CA ASN A 418 -18.11 -22.18 31.62
C ASN A 418 -18.23 -22.59 33.08
N SER A 419 -17.11 -22.92 33.71
CA SER A 419 -17.09 -23.22 35.16
C SER A 419 -17.53 -22.06 36.02
N VAL A 420 -17.04 -20.84 35.70
CA VAL A 420 -17.46 -19.60 36.39
C VAL A 420 -18.96 -19.32 36.17
N ILE A 421 -19.45 -19.45 34.92
CA ILE A 421 -20.87 -19.29 34.61
C ILE A 421 -21.73 -20.26 35.43
N ASN A 422 -21.35 -21.54 35.47
CA ASN A 422 -22.05 -22.56 36.24
C ASN A 422 -22.07 -22.26 37.76
N THR A 423 -20.97 -21.74 38.29
CA THR A 423 -20.87 -21.33 39.70
C THR A 423 -21.80 -20.16 40.00
N ILE A 424 -21.83 -19.15 39.12
CA ILE A 424 -22.74 -18.00 39.27
C ILE A 424 -24.20 -18.44 39.18
N GLN A 425 -24.54 -19.33 38.24
CA GLN A 425 -25.89 -19.86 38.10
C GLN A 425 -26.32 -20.67 39.33
N ALA A 426 -25.43 -21.52 39.84
CA ALA A 426 -25.71 -22.29 41.05
C ALA A 426 -25.94 -21.41 42.27
N ASN A 427 -25.17 -20.33 42.44
CA ASN A 427 -25.32 -19.39 43.53
C ASN A 427 -26.65 -18.59 43.42
N LYS A 428 -27.06 -18.19 42.20
CA LYS A 428 -28.36 -17.54 41.97
C LYS A 428 -29.53 -18.44 42.38
N VAL A 429 -29.47 -19.71 42.01
CA VAL A 429 -30.52 -20.70 42.39
C VAL A 429 -30.64 -20.84 43.92
N VAL A 430 -29.50 -20.81 44.63
CA VAL A 430 -29.48 -20.87 46.11
C VAL A 430 -30.09 -19.60 46.73
N GLU A 431 -29.80 -18.41 46.20
CA GLU A 431 -30.37 -17.16 46.69
C GLU A 431 -31.90 -17.10 46.45
N ASP A 432 -32.38 -17.49 45.27
CA ASP A 432 -33.83 -17.55 44.99
C ASP A 432 -34.53 -18.60 45.88
N GLY A 433 -33.91 -19.77 46.13
CA GLY A 433 -34.42 -20.79 47.03
C GLY A 433 -34.49 -20.32 48.49
N SER A 434 -33.50 -19.51 48.92
CA SER A 434 -33.48 -18.93 50.28
C SER A 434 -34.56 -17.86 50.48
N GLN A 435 -34.85 -17.08 49.50
CA GLN A 435 -35.93 -16.05 49.54
C GLN A 435 -37.32 -16.71 49.56
N VAL A 436 -37.51 -17.80 48.83
CA VAL A 436 -38.80 -18.54 48.85
C VAL A 436 -39.02 -19.21 50.20
N MET A 437 -37.98 -19.75 50.88
CA MET A 437 -38.06 -20.36 52.21
C MET A 437 -38.35 -19.27 53.29
N GLN A 438 -37.74 -18.09 53.22
CA GLN A 438 -38.04 -16.99 54.14
C GLN A 438 -39.46 -16.45 53.97
N GLY A 439 -40.01 -16.43 52.77
CA GLY A 439 -41.40 -16.00 52.50
C GLY A 439 -42.44 -17.03 52.99
N LEU A 440 -42.09 -18.29 53.21
CA LEU A 440 -42.97 -19.36 53.74
C LEU A 440 -42.99 -19.39 55.27
N MET A 441 -41.95 -18.87 55.94
CA MET A 441 -41.92 -18.80 57.44
C MET A 441 -42.52 -17.52 58.01
N THR A 442 -42.93 -16.59 57.20
CA THR A 442 -43.57 -15.31 57.60
C THR A 442 -45.09 -15.25 57.31
N ARG A 443 -45.76 -16.39 57.13
CA ARG A 443 -47.22 -16.51 57.05
C ARG A 443 -47.78 -17.30 58.18
#